data_04c4f1adec3b3bccabfa70c6901d853c
#
_entry.id   04c4f1adec3b3bccabfa70c6901d853c
#
_cell.length_a   1.000
_cell.length_b   1.000
_cell.length_c   1.000
_cell.angle_alpha   90.00
_cell.angle_beta   90.00
_cell.angle_gamma   90.00
#
_symmetry.space_group_name_H-M   'P 1'
#
loop_
_entity.id
_entity.type
_entity.pdbx_description
1 polymer ?
#
loop_
_entity_poly.entity_id
_entity_poly.type
_entity_poly.pdbx_seq_one_letter_code
_entity_poly.pdbx_strand_id
1 'polypeptide(L)'
;PVQPLRAQVKRLVEALTYIGAPLTPNEQSSLDNISAGTDQDFATAVQGLFDARTLAEVHINPESRVKVTSGSAKPILMQNGWSVFLIRVHNEAGITAPLRVNSPQNGPVYLRSSGQHAPDEQRITSADIKDRWLALQSFNKQPLSEKLSGLLLEYRIVGIYSRDSGKREATLTFDAGQGTQDLGFRSSVAILFSISAGVEVQLQVHDED
;
A
#
# COMPACT_ATOMS: atom_id res chain seq x y z
N PRO A 1 15.77 -9.00 -16.51
CA PRO A 1 15.72 -10.43 -16.15
C PRO A 1 14.34 -10.78 -15.57
N VAL A 2 13.65 -11.77 -16.13
CA VAL A 2 12.28 -12.13 -15.74
C VAL A 2 12.25 -12.98 -14.46
N GLN A 3 13.25 -13.83 -14.25
CA GLN A 3 13.31 -14.71 -13.08
C GLN A 3 13.25 -13.96 -11.73
N PRO A 4 13.98 -12.86 -11.51
CA PRO A 4 13.83 -12.07 -10.28
C PRO A 4 12.42 -11.47 -10.10
N LEU A 5 11.77 -11.05 -11.19
CA LEU A 5 10.39 -10.56 -11.13
C LEU A 5 9.41 -11.68 -10.74
N ARG A 6 9.55 -12.89 -11.31
CA ARG A 6 8.76 -14.07 -10.92
C ARG A 6 8.89 -14.35 -9.42
N ALA A 7 10.11 -14.31 -8.90
CA ALA A 7 10.37 -14.51 -7.48
C ALA A 7 9.76 -13.38 -6.61
N GLN A 8 9.80 -12.14 -7.08
CA GLN A 8 9.16 -11.02 -6.39
C GLN A 8 7.64 -11.16 -6.36
N VAL A 9 7.01 -11.52 -7.49
CA VAL A 9 5.57 -11.76 -7.58
C VAL A 9 5.13 -12.89 -6.65
N LYS A 10 5.88 -13.99 -6.60
CA LYS A 10 5.59 -15.10 -5.66
C LYS A 10 5.58 -14.61 -4.21
N ARG A 11 6.61 -13.87 -3.79
CA ARG A 11 6.67 -13.31 -2.43
C ARG A 11 5.56 -12.30 -2.17
N LEU A 12 5.16 -11.50 -3.19
CA LEU A 12 4.03 -10.57 -3.08
C LEU A 12 2.73 -11.31 -2.78
N VAL A 13 2.43 -12.37 -3.52
CA VAL A 13 1.21 -13.17 -3.34
C VAL A 13 1.20 -13.86 -1.97
N GLU A 14 2.34 -14.37 -1.53
CA GLU A 14 2.51 -14.94 -0.19
C GLU A 14 2.25 -13.89 0.89
N ALA A 15 2.79 -12.67 0.74
CA ALA A 15 2.54 -11.56 1.66
C ALA A 15 1.08 -11.13 1.69
N LEU A 16 0.42 -11.04 0.53
CA LEU A 16 -1.01 -10.72 0.43
C LEU A 16 -1.86 -11.77 1.17
N THR A 17 -1.54 -13.04 1.00
CA THR A 17 -2.22 -14.13 1.71
C THR A 17 -2.02 -14.02 3.22
N TYR A 18 -0.79 -13.75 3.65
CA TYR A 18 -0.42 -13.60 5.06
C TYR A 18 -1.21 -12.49 5.77
N ILE A 19 -1.46 -11.36 5.09
CA ILE A 19 -2.20 -10.22 5.64
C ILE A 19 -3.72 -10.30 5.45
N GLY A 20 -4.24 -11.41 4.93
CA GLY A 20 -5.68 -11.63 4.75
C GLY A 20 -6.27 -10.93 3.51
N ALA A 21 -5.45 -10.58 2.52
CA ALA A 21 -5.86 -9.98 1.25
C ALA A 21 -5.45 -10.85 0.03
N PRO A 22 -5.71 -12.17 0.05
CA PRO A 22 -5.24 -13.08 -1.00
C PRO A 22 -5.77 -12.69 -2.38
N LEU A 23 -5.19 -13.26 -3.41
CA LEU A 23 -5.76 -13.22 -4.75
C LEU A 23 -7.11 -13.96 -4.75
N THR A 24 -8.05 -13.44 -5.52
CA THR A 24 -9.30 -14.16 -5.80
C THR A 24 -8.98 -15.42 -6.63
N PRO A 25 -9.87 -16.44 -6.65
CA PRO A 25 -9.65 -17.63 -7.48
C PRO A 25 -9.39 -17.31 -8.95
N ASN A 26 -10.07 -16.30 -9.50
CA ASN A 26 -9.85 -15.87 -10.88
C ASN A 26 -8.49 -15.22 -11.10
N GLU A 27 -8.06 -14.34 -10.18
CA GLU A 27 -6.72 -13.74 -10.23
C GLU A 27 -5.62 -14.79 -10.08
N GLN A 28 -5.81 -15.78 -9.20
CA GLN A 28 -4.85 -16.87 -9.03
C GLN A 28 -4.73 -17.72 -10.30
N SER A 29 -5.86 -18.11 -10.89
CA SER A 29 -5.87 -18.86 -12.16
C SER A 29 -5.21 -18.05 -13.29
N SER A 30 -5.43 -16.74 -13.34
CA SER A 30 -4.77 -15.86 -14.30
C SER A 30 -3.26 -15.81 -14.08
N LEU A 31 -2.81 -15.70 -12.82
CA LEU A 31 -1.40 -15.70 -12.47
C LEU A 31 -0.71 -17.03 -12.82
N ASP A 32 -1.40 -18.15 -12.59
CA ASP A 32 -0.88 -19.49 -12.94
C ASP A 32 -0.67 -19.62 -14.45
N ASN A 33 -1.64 -19.14 -15.26
CA ASN A 33 -1.54 -19.10 -16.72
C ASN A 33 -0.37 -18.19 -17.18
N ILE A 34 -0.25 -16.99 -16.60
CA ILE A 34 0.85 -16.06 -16.87
C ILE A 34 2.20 -16.70 -16.52
N SER A 35 2.25 -17.43 -15.40
CA SER A 35 3.46 -18.08 -14.92
C SER A 35 3.88 -19.28 -15.78
N ALA A 36 2.95 -19.93 -16.45
CA ALA A 36 3.21 -20.99 -17.43
C ALA A 36 3.61 -20.47 -18.81
N GLY A 37 3.39 -19.18 -19.09
CA GLY A 37 3.71 -18.52 -20.33
C GLY A 37 5.17 -18.18 -20.53
N THR A 38 5.47 -17.51 -21.65
CA THR A 38 6.84 -17.09 -21.98
C THR A 38 7.34 -15.96 -21.09
N ASP A 39 8.66 -15.85 -20.96
CA ASP A 39 9.29 -14.78 -20.20
C ASP A 39 9.05 -13.39 -20.83
N GLN A 40 8.87 -13.33 -22.15
CA GLN A 40 8.77 -12.07 -22.88
C GLN A 40 7.54 -11.26 -22.47
N ASP A 41 6.42 -11.91 -22.21
CA ASP A 41 5.14 -11.26 -21.92
C ASP A 41 4.83 -11.19 -20.43
N PHE A 42 5.65 -11.86 -19.59
CA PHE A 42 5.38 -12.01 -18.16
C PHE A 42 5.19 -10.67 -17.45
N ALA A 43 6.08 -9.70 -17.68
CA ALA A 43 6.01 -8.39 -16.99
C ALA A 43 4.73 -7.62 -17.36
N THR A 44 4.37 -7.60 -18.64
CA THR A 44 3.17 -6.93 -19.12
C THR A 44 1.90 -7.60 -18.59
N ALA A 45 1.85 -8.94 -18.63
CA ALA A 45 0.72 -9.71 -18.14
C ALA A 45 0.51 -9.57 -16.63
N VAL A 46 1.59 -9.56 -15.84
CA VAL A 46 1.54 -9.30 -14.39
C VAL A 46 1.06 -7.89 -14.09
N GLN A 47 1.48 -6.88 -14.86
CA GLN A 47 0.97 -5.52 -14.71
C GLN A 47 -0.54 -5.48 -14.93
N GLY A 48 -1.04 -6.03 -16.04
CA GLY A 48 -2.47 -6.09 -16.30
C GLY A 48 -3.27 -6.82 -15.20
N LEU A 49 -2.71 -7.89 -14.63
CA LEU A 49 -3.34 -8.61 -13.52
C LEU A 49 -3.46 -7.75 -12.26
N PHE A 50 -2.41 -6.99 -11.91
CA PHE A 50 -2.37 -6.22 -10.67
C PHE A 50 -2.86 -4.77 -10.81
N ASP A 51 -3.19 -4.30 -12.00
CA ASP A 51 -3.67 -2.94 -12.24
C ASP A 51 -4.88 -2.60 -11.36
N ALA A 52 -5.86 -3.48 -11.27
CA ALA A 52 -7.06 -3.27 -10.46
C ALA A 52 -6.79 -3.15 -8.95
N ARG A 53 -5.61 -3.56 -8.47
CA ARG A 53 -5.15 -3.45 -7.09
C ARG A 53 -4.14 -2.32 -6.87
N THR A 54 -3.64 -1.70 -7.96
CA THR A 54 -2.57 -0.69 -7.91
C THR A 54 -3.16 0.69 -7.63
N LEU A 55 -2.91 1.19 -6.41
CA LEU A 55 -3.39 2.50 -5.94
C LEU A 55 -2.56 3.65 -6.48
N ALA A 56 -1.25 3.46 -6.55
CA ALA A 56 -0.31 4.45 -7.06
C ALA A 56 0.84 3.79 -7.82
N GLU A 57 1.41 4.56 -8.73
CA GLU A 57 2.57 4.18 -9.54
C GLU A 57 3.71 5.11 -9.23
N VAL A 58 4.83 4.54 -8.83
CA VAL A 58 6.07 5.24 -8.49
C VAL A 58 7.07 5.01 -9.60
N HIS A 59 7.43 6.07 -10.31
CA HIS A 59 8.48 6.09 -11.33
C HIS A 59 9.76 6.67 -10.75
N ILE A 60 10.84 5.92 -10.82
CA ILE A 60 12.19 6.34 -10.43
C ILE A 60 13.02 6.33 -11.71
N ASN A 61 13.31 7.51 -12.25
CA ASN A 61 14.05 7.65 -13.50
C ASN A 61 15.56 7.37 -13.31
N PRO A 62 16.36 7.29 -14.38
CA PRO A 62 17.80 6.99 -14.28
C PRO A 62 18.60 7.96 -13.39
N GLU A 63 18.16 9.22 -13.25
CA GLU A 63 18.78 10.20 -12.34
C GLU A 63 18.23 10.07 -10.90
N SER A 64 17.54 8.98 -10.57
CA SER A 64 16.94 8.73 -9.26
C SER A 64 15.85 9.73 -8.86
N ARG A 65 15.23 10.43 -9.82
CA ARG A 65 14.11 11.31 -9.57
C ARG A 65 12.82 10.50 -9.47
N VAL A 66 12.02 10.82 -8.46
CA VAL A 66 10.74 10.15 -8.19
C VAL A 66 9.59 10.96 -8.77
N LYS A 67 8.73 10.30 -9.53
CA LYS A 67 7.44 10.80 -9.97
C LYS A 67 6.36 9.81 -9.56
N VAL A 68 5.24 10.32 -9.07
CA VAL A 68 4.10 9.48 -8.63
C VAL A 68 2.84 9.88 -9.37
N THR A 69 2.06 8.87 -9.77
CA THR A 69 0.74 9.04 -10.37
C THR A 69 -0.27 8.10 -9.70
N SER A 70 -1.55 8.41 -9.84
CA SER A 70 -2.62 7.50 -9.41
C SER A 70 -2.58 6.23 -10.25
N GLY A 71 -2.79 5.09 -9.62
CA GLY A 71 -2.98 3.80 -10.29
C GLY A 71 -4.44 3.58 -10.71
N SER A 72 -4.74 2.38 -11.17
CA SER A 72 -6.06 2.00 -11.70
C SER A 72 -7.01 1.43 -10.63
N ALA A 73 -6.53 1.16 -9.42
CA ALA A 73 -7.36 0.66 -8.34
C ALA A 73 -8.45 1.68 -7.97
N LYS A 74 -9.66 1.18 -7.72
CA LYS A 74 -10.71 2.00 -7.11
C LYS A 74 -10.33 2.30 -5.67
N PRO A 75 -10.17 3.57 -5.26
CA PRO A 75 -9.76 3.94 -3.91
C PRO A 75 -10.94 3.85 -2.93
N ILE A 76 -11.41 2.62 -2.70
CA ILE A 76 -12.54 2.32 -1.81
C ILE A 76 -11.97 1.81 -0.49
N LEU A 77 -12.39 2.44 0.62
CA LEU A 77 -12.09 2.01 1.98
C LEU A 77 -13.36 1.55 2.68
N MET A 78 -13.19 0.77 3.75
CA MET A 78 -14.25 0.41 4.69
C MET A 78 -14.04 1.19 5.99
N GLN A 79 -15.10 1.80 6.51
CA GLN A 79 -15.07 2.41 7.83
C GLN A 79 -14.69 1.35 8.89
N ASN A 80 -13.75 1.70 9.76
CA ASN A 80 -13.22 0.83 10.82
C ASN A 80 -12.55 -0.47 10.31
N GLY A 81 -12.09 -0.48 9.06
CA GLY A 81 -11.42 -1.62 8.44
C GLY A 81 -10.14 -1.25 7.71
N TRP A 82 -9.27 -2.23 7.53
CA TRP A 82 -8.09 -2.12 6.68
C TRP A 82 -8.44 -2.46 5.24
N SER A 83 -8.05 -1.60 4.32
CA SER A 83 -8.06 -1.86 2.88
C SER A 83 -6.62 -2.00 2.38
N VAL A 84 -6.36 -3.01 1.58
CA VAL A 84 -5.02 -3.35 1.09
C VAL A 84 -4.90 -3.01 -0.38
N PHE A 85 -3.85 -2.29 -0.73
CA PHE A 85 -3.54 -1.86 -2.09
C PHE A 85 -2.11 -2.22 -2.46
N LEU A 86 -1.84 -2.26 -3.76
CA LEU A 86 -0.50 -2.36 -4.31
C LEU A 86 0.02 -0.98 -4.72
N ILE A 87 1.32 -0.82 -4.61
CA ILE A 87 2.10 0.26 -5.21
C ILE A 87 3.00 -0.38 -6.27
N ARG A 88 2.82 0.03 -7.52
CA ARG A 88 3.70 -0.37 -8.61
C ARG A 88 4.92 0.53 -8.64
N VAL A 89 6.11 -0.04 -8.64
CA VAL A 89 7.37 0.70 -8.71
C VAL A 89 8.06 0.35 -10.02
N HIS A 90 8.29 1.37 -10.84
CA HIS A 90 9.14 1.31 -12.02
C HIS A 90 10.46 2.00 -11.69
N ASN A 91 11.53 1.21 -11.56
CA ASN A 91 12.81 1.64 -10.99
C ASN A 91 13.94 1.53 -12.03
N GLU A 92 14.09 2.56 -12.84
CA GLU A 92 15.11 2.59 -13.90
C GLU A 92 16.53 2.82 -13.33
N ALA A 93 16.62 3.46 -12.16
CA ALA A 93 17.90 3.70 -11.49
C ALA A 93 18.45 2.49 -10.74
N GLY A 94 17.66 1.40 -10.58
CA GLY A 94 18.08 0.24 -9.79
C GLY A 94 18.28 0.53 -8.30
N ILE A 95 17.55 1.52 -7.75
CA ILE A 95 17.66 1.91 -6.33
C ILE A 95 17.25 0.75 -5.44
N THR A 96 18.00 0.55 -4.36
CA THR A 96 17.72 -0.44 -3.31
C THR A 96 17.42 0.21 -1.95
N ALA A 97 17.14 1.51 -1.92
CA ALA A 97 16.70 2.21 -0.72
C ALA A 97 15.29 1.77 -0.28
N PRO A 98 14.91 1.97 0.99
CA PRO A 98 13.52 1.80 1.41
C PRO A 98 12.58 2.73 0.64
N LEU A 99 11.42 2.20 0.21
CA LEU A 99 10.32 3.04 -0.26
C LEU A 99 9.44 3.41 0.93
N ARG A 100 9.51 4.67 1.35
CA ARG A 100 8.68 5.21 2.42
C ARG A 100 7.41 5.82 1.85
N VAL A 101 6.29 5.54 2.50
CA VAL A 101 4.99 6.10 2.16
C VAL A 101 4.46 6.87 3.36
N ASN A 102 4.12 8.12 3.16
CA ASN A 102 3.59 9.01 4.18
C ASN A 102 2.38 9.79 3.68
N SER A 103 1.65 10.39 4.62
CA SER A 103 0.52 11.29 4.33
C SER A 103 0.38 12.30 5.47
N PRO A 104 0.11 13.59 5.17
CA PRO A 104 -0.30 14.55 6.19
C PRO A 104 -1.57 14.13 6.95
N GLN A 105 -2.45 13.33 6.29
CA GLN A 105 -3.68 12.79 6.87
C GLN A 105 -3.45 11.54 7.72
N ASN A 106 -2.21 11.07 7.84
CA ASN A 106 -1.89 9.87 8.61
C ASN A 106 -1.89 10.16 10.12
N GLY A 107 -2.57 9.31 10.88
CA GLY A 107 -2.59 9.30 12.35
C GLY A 107 -2.59 7.88 12.88
N PRO A 108 -2.19 7.66 14.15
CA PRO A 108 -2.18 6.32 14.75
C PRO A 108 -3.61 5.79 14.91
N VAL A 109 -3.79 4.49 14.62
CA VAL A 109 -5.09 3.81 14.75
C VAL A 109 -5.50 3.67 16.22
N TYR A 110 -4.52 3.43 17.10
CA TYR A 110 -4.76 3.16 18.51
C TYR A 110 -3.95 4.11 19.40
N LEU A 111 -4.60 4.61 20.44
CA LEU A 111 -3.87 5.16 21.58
C LEU A 111 -3.08 4.00 22.23
N ARG A 112 -1.79 4.16 22.43
CA ARG A 112 -0.99 3.16 23.14
C ARG A 112 -1.53 3.02 24.56
N SER A 113 -1.91 1.79 24.95
CA SER A 113 -2.45 1.48 26.27
C SER A 113 -1.38 1.44 27.37
N SER A 114 -0.10 1.43 27.03
CA SER A 114 1.01 1.43 27.98
C SER A 114 1.50 2.86 28.17
N GLY A 115 1.46 3.40 29.36
CA GLY A 115 1.79 4.76 29.80
C GLY A 115 3.12 5.39 29.35
N GLN A 116 3.72 4.90 28.27
CA GLN A 116 4.81 5.57 27.59
C GLN A 116 4.24 6.71 26.75
N HIS A 117 4.73 7.91 27.01
CA HIS A 117 4.43 9.09 26.21
C HIS A 117 4.80 8.80 24.75
N ALA A 118 3.80 8.87 23.85
CA ALA A 118 4.09 8.87 22.42
C ALA A 118 4.95 10.09 22.09
N PRO A 119 5.94 9.99 21.19
CA PRO A 119 6.62 11.15 20.65
C PRO A 119 5.61 12.19 20.19
N ASP A 120 5.93 13.50 20.32
CA ASP A 120 5.01 14.58 20.02
C ASP A 120 4.43 14.50 18.60
N GLU A 121 5.19 13.98 17.64
CA GLU A 121 4.78 13.70 16.27
C GLU A 121 3.66 12.64 16.16
N GLN A 122 3.49 11.80 17.17
CA GLN A 122 2.45 10.75 17.24
C GLN A 122 1.26 11.14 18.11
N ARG A 123 1.32 12.30 18.78
CA ARG A 123 0.19 12.81 19.55
C ARG A 123 -0.86 13.37 18.60
N ILE A 124 -2.08 12.85 18.70
CA ILE A 124 -3.23 13.43 18.04
C ILE A 124 -3.89 14.37 19.02
N THR A 125 -3.92 15.66 18.68
CA THR A 125 -4.73 16.66 19.38
C THR A 125 -6.15 16.63 18.85
N SER A 126 -7.10 17.24 19.58
CA SER A 126 -8.48 17.37 19.13
C SER A 126 -8.60 18.16 17.80
N ALA A 127 -7.66 19.06 17.52
CA ALA A 127 -7.58 19.77 16.26
C ALA A 127 -7.11 18.86 15.10
N ASP A 128 -6.22 17.92 15.39
CA ASP A 128 -5.68 16.99 14.40
C ASP A 128 -6.70 15.92 13.96
N ILE A 129 -7.67 15.57 14.82
CA ILE A 129 -8.65 14.50 14.53
C ILE A 129 -9.37 14.74 13.21
N LYS A 130 -9.69 16.00 12.92
CA LYS A 130 -10.39 16.36 11.68
C LYS A 130 -9.56 16.10 10.43
N ASP A 131 -8.26 16.29 10.51
CA ASP A 131 -7.36 16.23 9.36
C ASP A 131 -6.61 14.89 9.27
N ARG A 132 -6.40 14.19 10.41
CA ARG A 132 -5.73 12.89 10.49
C ARG A 132 -6.74 11.74 10.53
N TRP A 133 -7.42 11.55 9.41
CA TRP A 133 -8.56 10.65 9.29
C TRP A 133 -8.21 9.22 8.84
N LEU A 134 -6.98 8.98 8.39
CA LEU A 134 -6.51 7.65 7.97
C LEU A 134 -5.30 7.20 8.78
N ALA A 135 -5.07 5.88 8.80
CA ALA A 135 -3.79 5.31 9.16
C ALA A 135 -3.20 4.59 7.96
N LEU A 136 -1.89 4.78 7.75
CA LEU A 136 -1.15 4.27 6.61
C LEU A 136 -0.05 3.34 7.11
N GLN A 137 0.02 2.12 6.55
CA GLN A 137 1.01 1.13 6.91
C GLN A 137 1.57 0.43 5.67
N SER A 138 2.88 0.51 5.48
CA SER A 138 3.58 -0.30 4.48
C SER A 138 3.88 -1.68 5.05
N PHE A 139 3.71 -2.73 4.25
CA PHE A 139 4.12 -4.08 4.61
C PHE A 139 5.60 -4.27 4.29
N ASN A 140 6.42 -4.20 5.32
CA ASN A 140 7.89 -4.23 5.24
C ASN A 140 8.50 -5.42 5.98
N LYS A 141 7.78 -6.55 6.06
CA LYS A 141 8.20 -7.79 6.73
C LYS A 141 8.34 -8.92 5.71
N GLN A 142 9.02 -10.00 6.11
CA GLN A 142 9.07 -11.21 5.30
C GLN A 142 7.66 -11.67 4.90
N PRO A 143 7.45 -12.15 3.68
CA PRO A 143 8.43 -12.48 2.63
C PRO A 143 8.91 -11.27 1.78
N LEU A 144 8.41 -10.06 2.04
CA LEU A 144 8.92 -8.83 1.45
C LEU A 144 9.98 -8.18 2.36
N SER A 145 10.79 -7.27 1.82
CA SER A 145 11.75 -6.48 2.59
C SER A 145 11.34 -5.01 2.62
N GLU A 146 11.90 -4.23 3.55
CA GLU A 146 11.71 -2.78 3.58
C GLU A 146 12.30 -2.10 2.34
N LYS A 147 13.46 -2.60 1.88
CA LYS A 147 14.19 -2.03 0.74
C LYS A 147 13.60 -2.49 -0.58
N LEU A 148 13.66 -1.62 -1.58
CA LEU A 148 13.46 -1.97 -2.98
C LEU A 148 14.51 -3.02 -3.39
N SER A 149 14.13 -3.89 -4.31
CA SER A 149 15.01 -4.97 -4.78
C SER A 149 15.97 -4.54 -5.90
N GLY A 150 15.81 -3.33 -6.42
CA GLY A 150 16.54 -2.83 -7.58
C GLY A 150 16.03 -3.37 -8.92
N LEU A 151 14.92 -4.11 -8.92
CA LEU A 151 14.26 -4.57 -10.14
C LEU A 151 13.64 -3.39 -10.89
N LEU A 152 13.64 -3.46 -12.22
CA LEU A 152 12.97 -2.48 -13.06
C LEU A 152 11.48 -2.35 -12.74
N LEU A 153 10.83 -3.47 -12.42
CA LEU A 153 9.45 -3.56 -11.99
C LEU A 153 9.35 -4.35 -10.69
N GLU A 154 8.71 -3.77 -9.69
CA GLU A 154 8.36 -4.48 -8.46
C GLU A 154 7.10 -3.89 -7.84
N TYR A 155 6.50 -4.63 -6.90
CA TYR A 155 5.29 -4.24 -6.19
C TYR A 155 5.53 -4.16 -4.70
N ARG A 156 4.89 -3.16 -4.08
CA ARG A 156 4.86 -2.98 -2.62
C ARG A 156 3.42 -3.02 -2.15
N ILE A 157 3.22 -3.37 -0.89
CA ILE A 157 1.89 -3.42 -0.29
C ILE A 157 1.72 -2.26 0.69
N VAL A 158 0.58 -1.58 0.61
CA VAL A 158 0.16 -0.57 1.57
C VAL A 158 -1.23 -0.91 2.10
N GLY A 159 -1.38 -0.86 3.42
CA GLY A 159 -2.66 -0.91 4.12
C GLY A 159 -3.10 0.50 4.49
N ILE A 160 -4.38 0.78 4.30
CA ILE A 160 -5.01 2.04 4.70
C ILE A 160 -6.24 1.71 5.54
N TYR A 161 -6.31 2.33 6.72
CA TYR A 161 -7.44 2.23 7.64
C TYR A 161 -8.09 3.59 7.78
N SER A 162 -9.42 3.64 7.88
CA SER A 162 -10.15 4.88 8.18
C SER A 162 -11.24 4.65 9.22
N ARG A 163 -11.44 5.65 10.08
CA ARG A 163 -12.60 5.73 10.99
C ARG A 163 -13.74 6.51 10.40
N ASP A 164 -13.47 7.27 9.34
CA ASP A 164 -14.46 8.11 8.67
C ASP A 164 -15.33 7.30 7.70
N SER A 165 -16.39 7.92 7.25
CA SER A 165 -17.23 7.48 6.14
C SER A 165 -17.41 8.61 5.12
N GLY A 166 -17.86 8.28 3.92
CA GLY A 166 -18.06 9.24 2.84
C GLY A 166 -16.82 9.48 1.98
N LYS A 167 -16.70 10.66 1.38
CA LYS A 167 -15.58 10.99 0.49
C LYS A 167 -14.53 11.83 1.22
N ARG A 168 -13.27 11.39 1.17
CA ARG A 168 -12.15 12.11 1.76
C ARG A 168 -10.95 12.07 0.81
N GLU A 169 -10.24 13.17 0.71
CA GLU A 169 -9.00 13.25 -0.06
C GLU A 169 -7.79 13.13 0.87
N ALA A 170 -6.79 12.37 0.44
CA ALA A 170 -5.49 12.30 1.08
C ALA A 170 -4.36 12.47 0.07
N THR A 171 -3.30 13.14 0.48
CA THR A 171 -2.06 13.24 -0.27
C THR A 171 -1.12 12.14 0.20
N LEU A 172 -0.81 11.19 -0.68
CA LEU A 172 0.19 10.17 -0.42
C LEU A 172 1.54 10.63 -0.97
N THR A 173 2.55 10.67 -0.12
CA THR A 173 3.92 11.04 -0.46
C THR A 173 4.81 9.81 -0.44
N PHE A 174 5.54 9.60 -1.52
CA PHE A 174 6.49 8.50 -1.69
C PHE A 174 7.90 9.03 -1.71
N ASP A 175 8.80 8.39 -0.96
CA ASP A 175 10.20 8.75 -0.81
C ASP A 175 11.06 7.49 -1.00
N ALA A 176 11.96 7.51 -1.98
CA ALA A 176 12.92 6.44 -2.28
C ALA A 176 14.37 6.89 -2.09
N GLY A 177 14.58 7.97 -1.33
CA GLY A 177 15.90 8.54 -1.07
C GLY A 177 16.69 7.82 0.03
N GLN A 178 17.97 8.05 0.03
CA GLN A 178 18.91 7.52 1.02
C GLN A 178 19.06 8.45 2.25
N GLY A 179 18.03 9.24 2.57
CA GLY A 179 18.09 10.17 3.71
C GLY A 179 18.76 11.51 3.41
N THR A 180 18.96 11.86 2.15
CA THR A 180 19.45 13.17 1.72
C THR A 180 18.33 14.21 1.76
N GLN A 181 18.69 15.50 1.87
CA GLN A 181 17.75 16.60 1.79
C GLN A 181 17.29 16.90 0.35
N ASP A 182 17.69 16.09 -0.63
CA ASP A 182 17.29 16.28 -2.03
C ASP A 182 15.83 15.93 -2.23
N LEU A 183 15.02 16.93 -2.55
CA LEU A 183 13.58 16.80 -2.82
C LEU A 183 13.27 15.95 -4.06
N GLY A 184 14.25 15.72 -4.94
CA GLY A 184 14.09 14.89 -6.14
C GLY A 184 13.78 13.41 -5.86
N PHE A 185 14.09 12.92 -4.66
CA PHE A 185 13.76 11.54 -4.23
C PHE A 185 12.34 11.38 -3.72
N ARG A 186 11.54 12.44 -3.73
CA ARG A 186 10.19 12.49 -3.17
C ARG A 186 9.19 13.02 -4.17
N SER A 187 8.00 12.42 -4.20
CA SER A 187 6.86 12.91 -4.98
C SER A 187 5.55 12.52 -4.30
N SER A 188 4.49 13.24 -4.63
CA SER A 188 3.18 13.05 -4.00
C SER A 188 2.08 12.93 -5.03
N VAL A 189 0.98 12.27 -4.64
CA VAL A 189 -0.26 12.18 -5.40
C VAL A 189 -1.45 12.38 -4.48
N ALA A 190 -2.42 13.18 -4.91
CA ALA A 190 -3.70 13.32 -4.22
C ALA A 190 -4.66 12.21 -4.69
N ILE A 191 -5.31 11.53 -3.76
CA ILE A 191 -6.26 10.45 -4.02
C ILE A 191 -7.55 10.74 -3.26
N LEU A 192 -8.67 10.74 -4.01
CA LEU A 192 -10.00 10.86 -3.43
C LEU A 192 -10.53 9.47 -3.09
N PHE A 193 -10.59 9.17 -1.80
CA PHE A 193 -11.14 7.91 -1.29
C PHE A 193 -12.65 7.98 -1.12
N SER A 194 -13.32 6.88 -1.44
CA SER A 194 -14.72 6.63 -1.10
C SER A 194 -14.78 5.62 0.04
N ILE A 195 -15.24 6.05 1.21
CA ILE A 195 -15.22 5.24 2.42
C ILE A 195 -16.65 4.75 2.69
N SER A 196 -16.87 3.44 2.53
CA SER A 196 -18.15 2.81 2.84
C SER A 196 -18.38 2.80 4.33
N ALA A 197 -19.60 3.20 4.75
CA ALA A 197 -19.98 3.16 6.17
C ALA A 197 -19.94 1.71 6.70
N GLY A 198 -19.51 1.56 7.95
CA GLY A 198 -19.58 0.30 8.67
C GLY A 198 -21.02 -0.08 8.97
N VAL A 199 -21.28 -1.38 9.15
CA VAL A 199 -22.55 -1.91 9.58
C VAL A 199 -22.49 -2.18 11.08
N GLU A 200 -23.44 -1.64 11.84
CA GLU A 200 -23.60 -1.94 13.25
C GLU A 200 -24.47 -3.20 13.40
N VAL A 201 -23.94 -4.22 14.08
CA VAL A 201 -24.67 -5.47 14.34
C VAL A 201 -24.95 -5.54 15.84
N GLN A 202 -26.24 -5.55 16.21
CA GLN A 202 -26.67 -5.80 17.58
C GLN A 202 -26.89 -7.29 17.78
N LEU A 203 -26.12 -7.89 18.70
CA LEU A 203 -26.31 -9.29 19.11
C LEU A 203 -27.08 -9.31 20.43
N GLN A 204 -28.21 -9.99 20.46
CA GLN A 204 -28.91 -10.35 21.68
C GLN A 204 -28.63 -11.82 21.99
N VAL A 205 -28.00 -12.05 23.13
CA VAL A 205 -27.80 -13.42 23.65
C VAL A 205 -28.89 -13.71 24.67
N HIS A 206 -29.65 -14.75 24.43
CA HIS A 206 -30.63 -15.26 25.39
C HIS A 206 -30.10 -16.57 26.00
N ASP A 207 -30.02 -16.63 27.31
CA ASP A 207 -29.86 -17.91 28.00
C ASP A 207 -31.19 -18.69 27.92
N GLU A 208 -31.11 -19.92 27.48
CA GLU A 208 -32.26 -20.87 27.65
C GLU A 208 -32.16 -21.44 29.05
N ASP A 209 -33.16 -21.16 29.89
CA ASP A 209 -33.37 -21.79 31.21
C ASP A 209 -33.71 -23.29 31.11
#